data_f35ed6143c97a7eb380517bf35532000
#
_entry.id   f35ed6143c97a7eb380517bf35532000
#
_cell.length_a   1.000
_cell.length_b   1.000
_cell.length_c   1.000
_cell.angle_alpha   90.00
_cell.angle_beta   90.00
_cell.angle_gamma   90.00
#
_symmetry.space_group_name_H-M   'P 1'
#
loop_
_entity.id
_entity.type
_entity.pdbx_description
1 polymer ?
#
loop_
_entity_poly.entity_id
_entity_poly.type
_entity_poly.pdbx_seq_one_letter_code
_entity_poly.pdbx_strand_id
1 'polypeptide(L)'
;MLPVSPEFLDAIKAGRRNFKARVEITWTDPYLDQSITVFSSQENNISWENQVADSIDKVNYKWCSLDGSCKLDGTYHPAPSTSEEAKKYQVGWWGTSMSDENGFFAEPYPTLTVRFLERPVFQLMVCGDNMRAEYPVDFDIEVYEYQTLIHTETVVDNASIYWQKDISDLQISSATEMKLIIKRWSHPLRQAKIVEFFSSVQEIYDDDEILQINLLEEREVSNGSLPIGNISSNEIDIKLSNIDYRFSAGNVNSPLHQKIKVNRKIRAWIGLELPSGIVEYLPLGTFWSGDWSVPEQETYASTSGRDRLELMRNTTFSSSQVYQNKTLYDLAKIVLEDAG
;
A
#
# COMPACT_ATOMS: atom_id res chain seq x y z
N MET A 1 15.00 23.21 0.92
CA MET A 1 14.50 23.72 -0.38
C MET A 1 14.43 22.53 -1.31
N LEU A 2 13.31 22.29 -1.96
CA LEU A 2 13.19 21.20 -2.93
C LEU A 2 14.15 21.47 -4.11
N PRO A 3 14.83 20.43 -4.64
CA PRO A 3 15.69 20.58 -5.80
C PRO A 3 14.83 20.86 -7.04
N VAL A 4 15.12 21.93 -7.74
CA VAL A 4 14.44 22.34 -8.97
C VAL A 4 15.48 22.68 -10.05
N SER A 5 15.08 22.60 -11.31
CA SER A 5 15.96 22.95 -12.43
C SER A 5 16.23 24.47 -12.47
N PRO A 6 17.35 24.90 -13.06
CA PRO A 6 17.61 26.33 -13.31
C PRO A 6 16.49 26.96 -14.15
N GLU A 7 15.94 26.23 -15.14
CA GLU A 7 14.86 26.69 -16.00
C GLU A 7 13.58 26.95 -15.19
N PHE A 8 13.28 26.12 -14.17
CA PHE A 8 12.19 26.34 -13.23
C PHE A 8 12.38 27.64 -12.44
N LEU A 9 13.62 27.89 -11.94
CA LEU A 9 13.92 29.09 -11.16
C LEU A 9 13.75 30.38 -11.99
N ASP A 10 13.96 30.30 -13.28
CA ASP A 10 13.75 31.43 -14.19
C ASP A 10 12.28 31.57 -14.58
N ALA A 11 11.61 30.44 -14.87
CA ALA A 11 10.19 30.42 -15.23
C ALA A 11 9.29 30.90 -14.08
N ILE A 12 9.60 30.57 -12.82
CA ILE A 12 8.80 30.99 -11.65
C ILE A 12 8.86 32.53 -11.45
N LYS A 13 9.91 33.19 -11.93
CA LYS A 13 10.06 34.66 -11.85
C LYS A 13 9.43 35.40 -13.05
N ALA A 14 9.05 34.65 -14.10
CA ALA A 14 8.46 35.25 -15.30
C ALA A 14 7.11 35.91 -15.00
N GLY A 15 6.76 36.91 -15.75
CA GLY A 15 5.49 37.64 -15.59
C GLY A 15 4.25 36.81 -15.94
N ARG A 16 4.40 35.85 -16.85
CA ARG A 16 3.36 34.85 -17.18
C ARG A 16 3.84 33.47 -16.75
N ARG A 17 3.00 32.78 -15.98
CA ARG A 17 3.28 31.43 -15.46
C ARG A 17 2.08 30.55 -15.71
N ASN A 18 2.30 29.36 -16.22
CA ASN A 18 1.28 28.35 -16.40
C ASN A 18 1.49 27.25 -15.35
N PHE A 19 0.71 27.31 -14.27
CA PHE A 19 0.74 26.31 -13.24
C PHE A 19 -0.08 25.10 -13.65
N LYS A 20 0.38 23.94 -13.27
CA LYS A 20 -0.22 22.63 -13.46
C LYS A 20 -0.41 21.96 -12.12
N ALA A 21 -1.40 21.13 -12.01
CA ALA A 21 -1.65 20.32 -10.81
C ALA A 21 -1.73 18.85 -11.18
N ARG A 22 -1.34 18.00 -10.27
CA ARG A 22 -1.51 16.54 -10.38
C ARG A 22 -1.86 15.96 -9.04
N VAL A 23 -2.83 15.07 -9.01
CA VAL A 23 -3.22 14.27 -7.86
C VAL A 23 -3.25 12.82 -8.26
N GLU A 24 -2.58 12.00 -7.49
CA GLU A 24 -2.58 10.54 -7.63
C GLU A 24 -3.29 9.95 -6.43
N ILE A 25 -4.30 9.14 -6.66
CA ILE A 25 -5.04 8.44 -5.60
C ILE A 25 -4.90 6.94 -5.80
N THR A 26 -4.42 6.27 -4.77
CA THR A 26 -4.36 4.81 -4.75
C THR A 26 -5.66 4.29 -4.12
N TRP A 27 -6.51 3.73 -4.97
CA TRP A 27 -7.73 3.03 -4.57
C TRP A 27 -7.38 1.57 -4.35
N THR A 28 -7.22 1.16 -3.10
CA THR A 28 -7.19 -0.28 -2.80
C THR A 28 -8.59 -0.84 -3.00
N ASP A 29 -8.67 -2.04 -3.54
CA ASP A 29 -9.97 -2.69 -3.77
C ASP A 29 -10.44 -3.37 -2.49
N PRO A 30 -11.46 -2.83 -1.78
CA PRO A 30 -11.96 -3.43 -0.56
C PRO A 30 -12.83 -4.67 -0.80
N TYR A 31 -13.09 -5.03 -2.06
CA TYR A 31 -13.92 -6.18 -2.46
C TYR A 31 -13.12 -7.35 -2.98
N LEU A 32 -11.81 -7.24 -2.96
CA LEU A 32 -10.97 -8.40 -3.08
C LEU A 32 -11.51 -9.53 -2.18
N ASP A 33 -11.95 -9.19 -0.98
CA ASP A 33 -12.50 -10.11 0.01
C ASP A 33 -13.82 -10.82 -0.40
N GLN A 34 -14.67 -10.21 -1.22
CA GLN A 34 -16.02 -10.74 -1.54
C GLN A 34 -16.14 -11.34 -2.94
N SER A 35 -15.35 -10.88 -3.89
CA SER A 35 -15.42 -11.30 -5.30
C SER A 35 -14.21 -12.12 -5.73
N ILE A 36 -13.26 -12.35 -4.85
CA ILE A 36 -12.04 -13.06 -5.15
C ILE A 36 -12.14 -14.51 -4.75
N THR A 37 -11.65 -15.36 -5.63
CA THR A 37 -11.36 -16.74 -5.31
C THR A 37 -9.86 -16.91 -5.25
N VAL A 38 -9.36 -17.35 -4.11
CA VAL A 38 -7.94 -17.64 -3.90
C VAL A 38 -7.73 -19.13 -3.93
N PHE A 39 -6.72 -19.58 -4.66
CA PHE A 39 -6.35 -20.98 -4.79
C PHE A 39 -4.88 -21.15 -4.42
N SER A 40 -4.61 -22.16 -3.64
CA SER A 40 -3.26 -22.62 -3.36
C SER A 40 -2.90 -23.84 -4.20
N SER A 41 -1.66 -23.94 -4.67
CA SER A 41 -1.14 -25.16 -5.28
C SER A 41 -0.87 -26.28 -4.25
N GLN A 42 -0.97 -25.95 -2.97
CA GLN A 42 -0.67 -26.83 -1.85
C GLN A 42 -1.80 -26.79 -0.83
N GLU A 43 -2.01 -27.90 -0.12
CA GLU A 43 -2.94 -27.94 1.00
C GLU A 43 -2.42 -27.07 2.15
N ASN A 44 -3.32 -26.26 2.72
CA ASN A 44 -3.02 -25.48 3.91
C ASN A 44 -3.18 -26.34 5.16
N ASN A 45 -2.29 -26.13 6.14
CA ASN A 45 -2.42 -26.80 7.43
C ASN A 45 -2.87 -25.90 8.56
N ILE A 46 -2.52 -24.61 8.57
CA ILE A 46 -2.88 -23.71 9.67
C ILE A 46 -3.30 -22.31 9.23
N SER A 47 -3.47 -22.08 7.94
CA SER A 47 -3.80 -20.77 7.40
C SER A 47 -4.91 -20.84 6.36
N TRP A 48 -5.35 -19.68 5.91
CA TRP A 48 -6.56 -19.51 5.13
C TRP A 48 -6.26 -18.62 3.94
N GLU A 49 -6.15 -19.19 2.77
CA GLU A 49 -5.85 -18.46 1.53
C GLU A 49 -6.83 -17.35 1.19
N ASN A 50 -8.08 -17.44 1.66
CA ASN A 50 -9.08 -16.39 1.44
C ASN A 50 -8.86 -15.11 2.24
N GLN A 51 -7.78 -15.02 3.01
CA GLN A 51 -7.42 -13.83 3.78
C GLN A 51 -6.41 -12.94 3.08
N VAL A 52 -5.78 -13.42 2.03
CA VAL A 52 -4.88 -12.62 1.22
C VAL A 52 -5.66 -11.77 0.21
N ALA A 53 -5.04 -10.70 -0.25
CA ALA A 53 -5.49 -9.85 -1.35
C ALA A 53 -6.60 -8.85 -1.02
N ASP A 54 -6.74 -8.38 0.21
CA ASP A 54 -7.74 -7.39 0.59
C ASP A 54 -7.16 -6.01 1.00
N SER A 55 -6.00 -5.95 1.62
CA SER A 55 -5.38 -4.69 2.08
C SER A 55 -3.89 -4.84 2.38
N ILE A 56 -3.23 -3.75 2.80
CA ILE A 56 -1.85 -3.81 3.30
C ILE A 56 -1.90 -4.09 4.79
N ASP A 57 -1.83 -5.36 5.13
CA ASP A 57 -1.91 -5.80 6.51
C ASP A 57 -0.56 -6.26 7.08
N LYS A 58 -0.54 -6.41 8.38
CA LYS A 58 0.60 -6.91 9.14
C LYS A 58 0.16 -8.05 10.03
N VAL A 59 1.00 -9.04 10.17
CA VAL A 59 0.78 -10.10 11.16
C VAL A 59 0.86 -9.50 12.56
N ASN A 60 -0.15 -9.78 13.40
CA ASN A 60 -0.22 -9.26 14.77
C ASN A 60 0.61 -10.05 15.77
N TYR A 61 0.83 -11.36 15.51
CA TYR A 61 1.50 -12.29 16.42
C TYR A 61 2.43 -13.25 15.68
N LYS A 62 3.38 -13.83 16.42
CA LYS A 62 4.17 -14.97 15.94
C LYS A 62 3.35 -16.25 16.08
N TRP A 63 2.69 -16.66 15.02
CA TRP A 63 1.90 -17.89 15.00
C TRP A 63 2.79 -19.12 14.89
N CYS A 64 2.46 -20.18 15.64
CA CYS A 64 3.13 -21.46 15.48
C CYS A 64 2.85 -22.06 14.10
N SER A 65 3.91 -22.34 13.35
CA SER A 65 3.87 -23.12 12.10
C SER A 65 4.46 -24.52 12.32
N LEU A 66 4.13 -25.45 11.43
CA LEU A 66 4.62 -26.82 11.50
C LEU A 66 6.00 -27.03 10.85
N ASP A 67 6.70 -25.94 10.54
CA ASP A 67 8.04 -25.93 9.95
C ASP A 67 9.18 -25.96 10.99
N GLY A 68 8.89 -26.26 12.22
CA GLY A 68 9.87 -26.30 13.30
C GLY A 68 10.30 -24.92 13.83
N SER A 69 9.75 -23.83 13.33
CA SER A 69 10.08 -22.46 13.81
C SER A 69 9.36 -22.08 15.09
N CYS A 70 8.34 -22.84 15.49
CA CYS A 70 7.59 -22.59 16.72
C CYS A 70 8.45 -22.84 17.96
N LYS A 71 8.45 -21.88 18.89
CA LYS A 71 9.12 -22.02 20.19
C LYS A 71 8.09 -22.02 21.30
N LEU A 72 8.31 -22.88 22.29
CA LEU A 72 7.46 -22.97 23.49
C LEU A 72 8.00 -22.07 24.63
N ASP A 73 8.46 -20.88 24.28
CA ASP A 73 9.03 -19.89 25.20
C ASP A 73 8.03 -18.78 25.61
N GLY A 74 6.77 -18.91 25.20
CA GLY A 74 5.71 -17.93 25.46
C GLY A 74 5.65 -16.77 24.45
N THR A 75 6.52 -16.74 23.45
CA THR A 75 6.53 -15.69 22.41
C THR A 75 5.69 -16.06 21.19
N TYR A 76 5.30 -17.33 21.05
CA TYR A 76 4.51 -17.84 19.94
C TYR A 76 3.08 -18.13 20.38
N HIS A 77 2.14 -17.89 19.47
CA HIS A 77 0.72 -18.15 19.68
C HIS A 77 0.26 -19.38 18.89
N PRO A 78 -0.65 -20.20 19.42
CA PRO A 78 -1.25 -21.27 18.65
C PRO A 78 -2.03 -20.70 17.46
N ALA A 79 -2.05 -21.43 16.35
CA ALA A 79 -2.78 -21.01 15.16
C ALA A 79 -4.28 -20.82 15.48
N PRO A 80 -4.95 -19.84 14.85
CA PRO A 80 -6.40 -19.68 14.98
C PRO A 80 -7.15 -20.94 14.56
N SER A 81 -8.27 -21.19 15.20
CA SER A 81 -9.10 -22.39 14.95
C SER A 81 -10.16 -22.14 13.86
N THR A 82 -10.44 -20.90 13.53
CA THR A 82 -11.48 -20.51 12.55
C THR A 82 -10.94 -19.47 11.56
N SER A 83 -11.56 -19.39 10.36
CA SER A 83 -11.21 -18.41 9.34
C SER A 83 -11.46 -16.98 9.81
N GLU A 84 -12.49 -16.75 10.65
CA GLU A 84 -12.79 -15.43 11.19
C GLU A 84 -11.71 -14.94 12.16
N GLU A 85 -11.24 -15.82 13.04
CA GLU A 85 -10.12 -15.51 13.92
C GLU A 85 -8.83 -15.27 13.11
N ALA A 86 -8.57 -16.11 12.12
CA ALA A 86 -7.41 -15.98 11.25
C ALA A 86 -7.43 -14.65 10.49
N LYS A 87 -8.58 -14.21 9.98
CA LYS A 87 -8.78 -12.91 9.35
C LYS A 87 -8.56 -11.76 10.33
N LYS A 88 -9.16 -11.85 11.51
CA LYS A 88 -8.99 -10.84 12.58
C LYS A 88 -7.53 -10.61 12.96
N TYR A 89 -6.71 -11.65 12.90
CA TYR A 89 -5.31 -11.63 13.32
C TYR A 89 -4.33 -11.62 12.15
N GLN A 90 -4.81 -11.47 10.92
CA GLN A 90 -4.00 -11.32 9.71
C GLN A 90 -2.98 -12.46 9.52
N VAL A 91 -3.43 -13.71 9.63
CA VAL A 91 -2.52 -14.87 9.53
C VAL A 91 -2.02 -15.09 8.11
N GLY A 92 -2.87 -14.84 7.12
CA GLY A 92 -2.56 -15.03 5.71
C GLY A 92 -2.50 -16.51 5.28
N TRP A 93 -1.84 -16.76 4.18
CA TRP A 93 -1.65 -18.10 3.62
C TRP A 93 -0.27 -18.66 3.95
N TRP A 94 -0.22 -19.94 4.30
CA TRP A 94 1.02 -20.68 4.51
C TRP A 94 1.03 -21.93 3.62
N GLY A 95 2.11 -22.09 2.83
CA GLY A 95 2.31 -23.29 2.04
C GLY A 95 2.70 -24.49 2.92
N THR A 96 2.56 -25.69 2.39
CA THR A 96 2.92 -26.93 3.09
C THR A 96 4.35 -27.40 2.80
N SER A 97 4.91 -27.04 1.64
CA SER A 97 6.30 -27.35 1.29
C SER A 97 7.27 -26.52 2.13
N MET A 98 8.38 -27.16 2.49
CA MET A 98 9.50 -26.49 3.15
C MET A 98 10.59 -26.17 2.13
N SER A 99 11.21 -25.01 2.28
CA SER A 99 12.43 -24.68 1.56
C SER A 99 13.61 -25.55 2.00
N ASP A 100 14.62 -25.66 1.14
CA ASP A 100 15.85 -26.36 1.45
C ASP A 100 16.79 -25.56 2.39
N GLU A 101 18.01 -26.05 2.62
CA GLU A 101 19.04 -25.41 3.44
C GLU A 101 19.51 -24.04 2.90
N ASN A 102 19.19 -23.72 1.64
CA ASN A 102 19.51 -22.45 0.99
C ASN A 102 18.28 -21.57 0.77
N GLY A 103 17.13 -22.01 1.23
CA GLY A 103 15.86 -21.30 1.09
C GLY A 103 15.10 -21.61 -0.20
N PHE A 104 15.58 -22.48 -1.09
CA PHE A 104 14.90 -22.81 -2.34
C PHE A 104 13.79 -23.84 -2.15
N PHE A 105 12.70 -23.66 -2.88
CA PHE A 105 11.65 -24.66 -2.99
C PHE A 105 11.91 -25.58 -4.18
N ALA A 106 11.54 -26.86 -4.02
CA ALA A 106 11.50 -27.80 -5.12
C ALA A 106 10.21 -27.63 -5.94
N GLU A 107 10.26 -27.95 -7.24
CA GLU A 107 9.05 -28.03 -8.06
C GLU A 107 8.16 -29.22 -7.64
N PRO A 108 6.82 -29.06 -7.64
CA PRO A 108 6.09 -27.84 -8.02
C PRO A 108 6.19 -26.75 -6.94
N TYR A 109 6.52 -25.55 -7.36
CA TYR A 109 6.68 -24.40 -6.45
C TYR A 109 5.40 -24.07 -5.69
N PRO A 110 5.51 -23.58 -4.43
CA PRO A 110 4.38 -22.98 -3.74
C PRO A 110 3.80 -21.84 -4.59
N THR A 111 2.53 -21.97 -4.97
CA THR A 111 1.85 -21.02 -5.85
C THR A 111 0.54 -20.59 -5.23
N LEU A 112 0.32 -19.29 -5.17
CA LEU A 112 -0.91 -18.67 -4.75
C LEU A 112 -1.57 -17.99 -5.94
N THR A 113 -2.81 -18.34 -6.25
CA THR A 113 -3.56 -17.79 -7.38
C THR A 113 -4.75 -17.00 -6.87
N VAL A 114 -4.88 -15.76 -7.34
CA VAL A 114 -5.99 -14.87 -7.01
C VAL A 114 -6.76 -14.58 -8.28
N ARG A 115 -8.06 -14.92 -8.31
CA ARG A 115 -9.00 -14.62 -9.38
C ARG A 115 -9.98 -13.56 -8.95
N PHE A 116 -10.24 -12.63 -9.85
CA PHE A 116 -11.11 -11.48 -9.59
C PHE A 116 -11.90 -11.11 -10.85
N LEU A 117 -12.90 -10.25 -10.67
CA LEU A 117 -13.61 -9.67 -11.80
C LEU A 117 -12.67 -8.85 -12.65
N GLU A 118 -12.87 -8.89 -13.96
CA GLU A 118 -12.07 -8.14 -14.93
C GLU A 118 -11.87 -6.69 -14.50
N ARG A 119 -10.59 -6.27 -14.43
CA ARG A 119 -10.21 -4.93 -14.00
C ARG A 119 -8.79 -4.57 -14.44
N PRO A 120 -8.44 -3.28 -14.48
CA PRO A 120 -7.08 -2.86 -14.71
C PRO A 120 -6.17 -3.21 -13.51
N VAL A 121 -4.89 -3.45 -13.82
CA VAL A 121 -3.82 -3.69 -12.84
C VAL A 121 -2.71 -2.67 -13.06
N PHE A 122 -2.46 -1.83 -12.05
CA PHE A 122 -1.45 -0.77 -12.10
C PHE A 122 -0.28 -1.01 -11.16
N GLN A 123 -0.48 -1.84 -10.15
CA GLN A 123 0.54 -2.14 -9.16
C GLN A 123 0.40 -3.59 -8.68
N LEU A 124 1.53 -4.23 -8.45
CA LEU A 124 1.62 -5.54 -7.84
C LEU A 124 2.18 -5.41 -6.42
N MET A 125 1.66 -6.17 -5.48
CA MET A 125 2.10 -6.15 -4.10
C MET A 125 2.10 -7.52 -3.46
N VAL A 126 3.18 -7.81 -2.73
CA VAL A 126 3.36 -9.05 -1.95
C VAL A 126 3.85 -8.68 -0.56
N CYS A 127 3.20 -9.18 0.47
CA CYS A 127 3.62 -9.03 1.86
C CYS A 127 3.95 -10.38 2.48
N GLY A 128 5.14 -10.49 3.06
CA GLY A 128 5.58 -11.61 3.86
C GLY A 128 5.24 -11.47 5.35
N ASP A 129 5.81 -12.31 6.18
CA ASP A 129 5.60 -12.33 7.64
C ASP A 129 6.50 -11.29 8.34
N ASN A 130 5.93 -10.16 8.71
CA ASN A 130 6.64 -9.06 9.38
C ASN A 130 7.11 -9.43 10.80
N MET A 131 6.42 -10.33 11.51
CA MET A 131 6.78 -10.71 12.87
C MET A 131 8.02 -11.59 12.94
N ARG A 132 8.34 -12.29 11.85
CA ARG A 132 9.54 -13.11 11.72
C ARG A 132 10.58 -12.55 10.78
N ALA A 133 10.26 -11.44 10.10
CA ALA A 133 11.06 -10.86 9.02
C ALA A 133 11.30 -11.88 7.87
N GLU A 134 10.30 -12.69 7.55
CA GLU A 134 10.35 -13.69 6.50
C GLU A 134 9.58 -13.20 5.25
N TYR A 135 10.14 -13.42 4.06
CA TYR A 135 9.59 -12.90 2.80
C TYR A 135 10.06 -13.73 1.60
N PRO A 136 9.35 -13.70 0.47
CA PRO A 136 9.82 -14.31 -0.76
C PRO A 136 11.00 -13.53 -1.34
N VAL A 137 12.08 -14.24 -1.69
CA VAL A 137 13.33 -13.67 -2.23
C VAL A 137 13.33 -13.73 -3.75
N ASP A 138 13.09 -14.93 -4.31
CA ASP A 138 12.94 -15.12 -5.75
C ASP A 138 11.53 -15.64 -6.03
N PHE A 139 10.82 -14.92 -6.86
CA PHE A 139 9.44 -15.27 -7.21
C PHE A 139 9.03 -14.66 -8.55
N ASP A 140 8.02 -15.26 -9.17
CA ASP A 140 7.36 -14.67 -10.33
C ASP A 140 5.93 -14.28 -9.94
N ILE A 141 5.46 -13.19 -10.55
CA ILE A 141 4.05 -12.80 -10.56
C ILE A 141 3.59 -12.84 -12.02
N GLU A 142 2.64 -13.72 -12.29
CA GLU A 142 2.01 -13.82 -13.60
C GLU A 142 0.63 -13.14 -13.54
N VAL A 143 0.33 -12.32 -14.55
CA VAL A 143 -0.96 -11.63 -14.70
C VAL A 143 -1.65 -12.19 -15.94
N TYR A 144 -2.91 -12.55 -15.80
CA TYR A 144 -3.69 -13.19 -16.87
C TYR A 144 -4.96 -12.39 -17.17
N GLU A 145 -5.27 -12.32 -18.45
CA GLU A 145 -6.61 -11.99 -18.95
C GLU A 145 -7.29 -13.32 -19.34
N TYR A 146 -8.26 -13.76 -18.51
CA TYR A 146 -8.85 -15.11 -18.58
C TYR A 146 -7.78 -16.21 -18.52
N GLN A 147 -7.50 -16.88 -19.64
CA GLN A 147 -6.49 -17.94 -19.72
C GLN A 147 -5.19 -17.48 -20.42
N THR A 148 -5.14 -16.23 -20.87
CA THR A 148 -4.00 -15.69 -21.59
C THR A 148 -3.05 -14.99 -20.63
N LEU A 149 -1.80 -15.45 -20.59
CA LEU A 149 -0.74 -14.76 -19.87
C LEU A 149 -0.42 -13.43 -20.57
N ILE A 150 -0.61 -12.31 -19.88
CA ILE A 150 -0.39 -10.96 -20.45
C ILE A 150 0.87 -10.29 -19.88
N HIS A 151 1.30 -10.68 -18.70
CA HIS A 151 2.53 -10.15 -18.09
C HIS A 151 3.14 -11.14 -17.12
N THR A 152 4.47 -11.17 -17.06
CA THR A 152 5.23 -11.87 -16.02
C THR A 152 6.24 -10.90 -15.40
N GLU A 153 6.11 -10.69 -14.11
CA GLU A 153 7.09 -9.96 -13.31
C GLU A 153 7.99 -10.96 -12.59
N THR A 154 9.27 -10.98 -12.95
CA THR A 154 10.28 -11.83 -12.28
C THR A 154 11.08 -11.00 -11.29
N VAL A 155 11.06 -11.42 -10.05
CA VAL A 155 11.78 -10.78 -8.95
C VAL A 155 12.88 -11.72 -8.46
N VAL A 156 14.08 -11.19 -8.36
CA VAL A 156 15.27 -11.91 -7.87
C VAL A 156 15.92 -11.07 -6.77
N ASP A 157 16.40 -11.75 -5.74
CA ASP A 157 17.10 -11.14 -4.60
C ASP A 157 16.30 -10.03 -3.89
N ASN A 158 14.98 -10.19 -3.79
CA ASN A 158 14.17 -9.30 -2.95
C ASN A 158 14.67 -9.36 -1.49
N ALA A 159 14.80 -8.19 -0.88
CA ALA A 159 15.22 -8.01 0.52
C ALA A 159 14.13 -7.31 1.36
N SER A 160 12.90 -7.23 0.87
CA SER A 160 11.80 -6.53 1.53
C SER A 160 10.66 -7.47 1.90
N ILE A 161 10.13 -7.29 3.11
CA ILE A 161 8.92 -7.97 3.57
C ILE A 161 7.70 -7.46 2.78
N TYR A 162 7.67 -6.16 2.48
CA TYR A 162 6.65 -5.49 1.69
C TYR A 162 7.23 -5.16 0.33
N TRP A 163 7.07 -6.07 -0.62
CA TRP A 163 7.46 -5.83 -2.00
C TRP A 163 6.30 -5.24 -2.78
N GLN A 164 6.60 -4.20 -3.56
CA GLN A 164 5.61 -3.58 -4.45
C GLN A 164 6.30 -3.10 -5.72
N LYS A 165 5.58 -3.14 -6.83
CA LYS A 165 6.01 -2.60 -8.12
C LYS A 165 4.87 -1.91 -8.83
N ASP A 166 5.12 -0.69 -9.27
CA ASP A 166 4.27 0.03 -10.20
C ASP A 166 4.48 -0.55 -11.60
N ILE A 167 3.39 -0.93 -12.25
CA ILE A 167 3.36 -1.45 -13.62
C ILE A 167 2.35 -0.68 -14.49
N SER A 168 2.00 0.54 -14.10
CA SER A 168 1.05 1.38 -14.82
C SER A 168 1.49 1.71 -16.25
N ASP A 169 2.79 1.72 -16.52
CA ASP A 169 3.39 1.89 -17.86
C ASP A 169 3.02 0.75 -18.81
N LEU A 170 2.70 -0.43 -18.32
CA LEU A 170 2.26 -1.57 -19.13
C LEU A 170 0.82 -1.44 -19.63
N GLN A 171 0.05 -0.49 -19.10
CA GLN A 171 -1.33 -0.21 -19.48
C GLN A 171 -2.23 -1.45 -19.50
N ILE A 172 -2.08 -2.32 -18.49
CA ILE A 172 -2.92 -3.51 -18.32
C ILE A 172 -4.34 -3.05 -17.96
N SER A 173 -5.21 -2.95 -18.96
CA SER A 173 -6.59 -2.48 -18.78
C SER A 173 -7.56 -3.57 -18.34
N SER A 174 -7.22 -4.83 -18.59
CA SER A 174 -8.07 -5.98 -18.31
C SER A 174 -7.22 -7.14 -17.78
N ALA A 175 -7.47 -7.54 -16.56
CA ALA A 175 -6.92 -8.73 -15.95
C ALA A 175 -7.99 -9.43 -15.12
N THR A 176 -7.89 -10.75 -15.00
CA THR A 176 -8.85 -11.59 -14.27
C THR A 176 -8.19 -12.53 -13.27
N GLU A 177 -6.87 -12.71 -13.37
CA GLU A 177 -6.14 -13.62 -12.50
C GLU A 177 -4.70 -13.14 -12.31
N MET A 178 -4.18 -13.32 -11.10
CA MET A 178 -2.75 -13.20 -10.80
C MET A 178 -2.27 -14.44 -10.09
N LYS A 179 -1.01 -14.85 -10.37
CA LYS A 179 -0.33 -15.96 -9.69
C LYS A 179 0.97 -15.49 -9.10
N LEU A 180 1.21 -15.85 -7.86
CA LEU A 180 2.49 -15.69 -7.18
C LEU A 180 3.15 -17.07 -7.09
N ILE A 181 4.30 -17.22 -7.72
CA ILE A 181 5.08 -18.48 -7.79
C ILE A 181 6.37 -18.25 -6.99
N ILE A 182 6.50 -18.89 -5.84
CA ILE A 182 7.61 -18.65 -4.91
C ILE A 182 8.70 -19.69 -5.12
N LYS A 183 9.89 -19.23 -5.52
CA LYS A 183 11.05 -20.07 -5.82
C LYS A 183 12.05 -20.14 -4.67
N ARG A 184 12.26 -19.02 -3.97
CA ARG A 184 13.18 -18.93 -2.83
C ARG A 184 12.58 -18.10 -1.70
N TRP A 185 12.76 -18.56 -0.49
CA TRP A 185 12.35 -17.90 0.75
C TRP A 185 13.55 -17.29 1.47
N SER A 186 13.35 -16.26 2.25
CA SER A 186 14.40 -15.53 2.98
C SER A 186 15.08 -16.37 4.07
N HIS A 187 14.45 -17.42 4.54
CA HIS A 187 14.96 -18.30 5.58
C HIS A 187 14.94 -19.77 5.13
N PRO A 188 16.01 -20.53 5.45
CA PRO A 188 16.08 -21.95 5.13
C PRO A 188 15.13 -22.76 6.00
N LEU A 189 14.71 -23.91 5.51
CA LEU A 189 13.86 -24.89 6.21
C LEU A 189 12.57 -24.23 6.76
N ARG A 190 11.90 -23.41 5.92
CA ARG A 190 10.67 -22.70 6.26
C ARG A 190 9.59 -22.97 5.22
N GLN A 191 8.35 -22.87 5.66
CA GLN A 191 7.20 -22.78 4.77
C GLN A 191 7.08 -21.36 4.23
N ALA A 192 6.58 -21.19 3.00
CA ALA A 192 6.21 -19.88 2.47
C ALA A 192 5.02 -19.32 3.25
N LYS A 193 5.08 -18.04 3.62
CA LYS A 193 4.05 -17.33 4.39
C LYS A 193 3.74 -16.00 3.72
N ILE A 194 2.59 -15.92 3.12
CA ILE A 194 2.12 -14.70 2.44
C ILE A 194 0.95 -14.12 3.24
N VAL A 195 1.12 -12.93 3.74
CA VAL A 195 0.07 -12.19 4.47
C VAL A 195 -0.86 -11.53 3.47
N GLU A 196 -0.30 -10.85 2.47
CA GLU A 196 -1.07 -10.18 1.43
C GLU A 196 -0.46 -10.39 0.04
N PHE A 197 -1.33 -10.60 -0.94
CA PHE A 197 -0.99 -10.62 -2.36
C PHE A 197 -2.13 -9.99 -3.16
N PHE A 198 -1.93 -8.78 -3.66
CA PHE A 198 -2.99 -8.04 -4.35
C PHE A 198 -2.46 -7.05 -5.39
N SER A 199 -3.38 -6.53 -6.19
CA SER A 199 -3.17 -5.38 -7.06
C SER A 199 -3.90 -4.17 -6.53
N SER A 200 -3.33 -2.98 -6.66
CA SER A 200 -4.02 -1.73 -6.37
C SER A 200 -4.53 -1.07 -7.66
N VAL A 201 -5.57 -0.27 -7.54
CA VAL A 201 -6.01 0.65 -8.59
C VAL A 201 -5.45 2.02 -8.23
N GLN A 202 -4.63 2.58 -9.11
CA GLN A 202 -4.10 3.92 -8.99
C GLN A 202 -4.68 4.77 -10.12
N GLU A 203 -5.21 5.93 -9.77
CA GLU A 203 -5.68 6.91 -10.76
C GLU A 203 -4.91 8.21 -10.61
N ILE A 204 -4.61 8.82 -11.75
CA ILE A 204 -3.95 10.11 -11.83
C ILE A 204 -4.97 11.10 -12.36
N TYR A 205 -5.15 12.19 -11.64
CA TYR A 205 -5.99 13.32 -11.99
C TYR A 205 -5.08 14.50 -12.34
N ASP A 206 -5.29 15.08 -13.51
CA ASP A 206 -4.57 16.24 -13.98
C ASP A 206 -5.47 17.50 -13.97
N ASP A 207 -4.96 18.62 -14.46
CA ASP A 207 -5.60 19.96 -14.41
C ASP A 207 -7.09 19.98 -14.75
N ASP A 208 -7.52 19.25 -15.77
CA ASP A 208 -8.92 19.27 -16.25
C ASP A 208 -9.88 18.59 -15.27
N GLU A 209 -9.37 17.73 -14.42
CA GLU A 209 -10.13 16.97 -13.43
C GLU A 209 -9.99 17.55 -12.02
N ILE A 210 -8.96 18.36 -11.78
CA ILE A 210 -8.69 18.97 -10.47
C ILE A 210 -9.33 20.35 -10.42
N LEU A 211 -10.35 20.49 -9.57
CA LEU A 211 -11.02 21.79 -9.37
C LEU A 211 -10.33 22.61 -8.28
N GLN A 212 -9.73 21.97 -7.29
CA GLN A 212 -9.07 22.67 -6.18
C GLN A 212 -8.10 21.75 -5.44
N ILE A 213 -6.98 22.33 -5.02
CA ILE A 213 -6.06 21.78 -4.03
C ILE A 213 -5.78 22.89 -3.01
N ASN A 214 -6.07 22.65 -1.74
CA ASN A 214 -5.62 23.48 -0.63
C ASN A 214 -4.64 22.67 0.20
N LEU A 215 -3.48 23.23 0.48
CA LEU A 215 -2.49 22.63 1.37
C LEU A 215 -2.36 23.50 2.62
N LEU A 216 -2.53 22.91 3.78
CA LEU A 216 -2.25 23.50 5.07
C LEU A 216 -1.00 22.86 5.65
N GLU A 217 0.09 23.61 5.72
CA GLU A 217 1.31 23.22 6.43
C GLU A 217 1.33 23.95 7.77
N GLU A 218 1.05 23.23 8.85
CA GLU A 218 1.07 23.80 10.18
C GLU A 218 2.44 23.63 10.83
N ARG A 219 2.97 24.73 11.33
CA ARG A 219 4.04 24.74 12.33
C ARG A 219 3.46 25.30 13.62
N GLU A 220 3.35 24.46 14.62
CA GLU A 220 2.98 24.96 15.92
C GLU A 220 4.17 25.66 16.55
N VAL A 221 4.08 26.99 16.60
CA VAL A 221 4.99 27.85 17.34
C VAL A 221 4.25 28.29 18.60
N SER A 222 4.38 27.55 19.69
CA SER A 222 3.87 28.01 20.96
C SER A 222 4.65 29.24 21.44
N ASN A 223 3.96 30.35 21.63
CA ASN A 223 4.55 31.56 22.20
C ASN A 223 5.18 31.26 23.57
N GLY A 224 6.50 31.07 23.62
CA GLY A 224 7.29 31.05 24.85
C GLY A 224 7.61 29.70 25.47
N SER A 225 7.21 28.58 24.88
CA SER A 225 7.63 27.23 25.31
C SER A 225 8.25 26.47 24.16
N LEU A 226 9.21 25.57 24.46
CA LEU A 226 9.71 24.62 23.49
C LEU A 226 8.52 23.78 22.98
N PRO A 227 8.41 23.53 21.67
CA PRO A 227 7.36 22.68 21.10
C PRO A 227 7.64 21.21 21.44
N ILE A 228 7.49 20.87 22.71
CA ILE A 228 7.68 19.50 23.22
C ILE A 228 6.28 18.91 23.40
N GLY A 229 5.98 17.87 22.64
CA GLY A 229 4.77 17.07 22.82
C GLY A 229 3.60 17.42 21.91
N ASN A 230 3.72 18.39 21.02
CA ASN A 230 2.70 18.67 20.02
C ASN A 230 3.27 18.47 18.61
N ILE A 231 2.68 17.54 17.87
CA ILE A 231 3.03 17.24 16.49
C ILE A 231 1.88 17.79 15.64
N SER A 232 2.16 18.78 14.81
CA SER A 232 1.20 19.23 13.80
C SER A 232 1.26 18.29 12.60
N SER A 233 0.12 17.89 12.07
CA SER A 233 0.01 17.15 10.82
C SER A 233 -0.38 18.11 9.69
N ASN A 234 0.24 17.94 8.53
CA ASN A 234 -0.16 18.69 7.35
C ASN A 234 -1.50 18.15 6.83
N GLU A 235 -2.32 19.05 6.30
CA GLU A 235 -3.64 18.73 5.77
C GLU A 235 -3.74 19.15 4.31
N ILE A 236 -4.40 18.34 3.50
CA ILE A 236 -4.72 18.64 2.11
C ILE A 236 -6.22 18.51 1.89
N ASP A 237 -6.83 19.53 1.26
CA ASP A 237 -8.19 19.45 0.75
C ASP A 237 -8.14 19.34 -0.77
N ILE A 238 -8.84 18.36 -1.30
CA ILE A 238 -8.90 18.12 -2.74
C ILE A 238 -10.35 18.17 -3.19
N LYS A 239 -10.56 18.81 -4.34
CA LYS A 239 -11.83 18.81 -5.04
C LYS A 239 -11.62 18.38 -6.48
N LEU A 240 -12.26 17.29 -6.87
CA LEU A 240 -12.15 16.67 -8.18
C LEU A 240 -13.47 16.80 -8.96
N SER A 241 -13.39 16.87 -10.26
CA SER A 241 -14.55 16.86 -11.16
C SER A 241 -15.27 15.53 -11.08
N ASN A 242 -16.61 15.57 -11.02
CA ASN A 242 -17.48 14.40 -11.03
C ASN A 242 -18.56 14.55 -12.13
N ILE A 243 -18.20 15.16 -13.25
CA ILE A 243 -19.13 15.38 -14.38
C ILE A 243 -19.59 14.05 -14.98
N ASP A 244 -18.73 13.05 -14.96
CA ASP A 244 -18.99 11.69 -15.45
C ASP A 244 -19.63 10.77 -14.38
N TYR A 245 -19.94 11.31 -13.21
CA TYR A 245 -20.50 10.59 -12.06
C TYR A 245 -19.66 9.41 -11.55
N ARG A 246 -18.34 9.42 -11.81
CA ARG A 246 -17.44 8.32 -11.41
C ARG A 246 -17.32 8.17 -9.88
N PHE A 247 -17.47 9.26 -9.13
CA PHE A 247 -17.45 9.25 -7.65
C PHE A 247 -18.84 9.01 -7.05
N SER A 248 -19.87 8.91 -7.84
CA SER A 248 -21.24 8.78 -7.32
C SER A 248 -21.51 7.35 -6.85
N ALA A 249 -21.93 7.21 -5.61
CA ALA A 249 -22.19 5.90 -4.98
C ALA A 249 -23.25 5.06 -5.73
N GLY A 250 -24.20 5.71 -6.41
CA GLY A 250 -25.24 5.05 -7.21
C GLY A 250 -24.78 4.60 -8.60
N ASN A 251 -23.59 4.99 -9.05
CA ASN A 251 -23.06 4.58 -10.35
C ASN A 251 -22.35 3.22 -10.25
N VAL A 252 -23.11 2.14 -10.40
CA VAL A 252 -22.60 0.77 -10.33
C VAL A 252 -21.62 0.41 -11.44
N ASN A 253 -21.59 1.20 -12.53
CA ASN A 253 -20.67 1.01 -13.66
C ASN A 253 -19.35 1.79 -13.47
N SER A 254 -19.23 2.58 -12.41
CA SER A 254 -17.99 3.31 -12.13
C SER A 254 -16.87 2.35 -11.72
N PRO A 255 -15.64 2.53 -12.23
CA PRO A 255 -14.48 1.79 -11.74
C PRO A 255 -14.20 2.05 -10.26
N LEU A 256 -14.71 3.16 -9.71
CA LEU A 256 -14.59 3.53 -8.30
C LEU A 256 -15.78 3.09 -7.46
N HIS A 257 -16.79 2.42 -8.05
CA HIS A 257 -17.93 1.93 -7.29
C HIS A 257 -17.43 1.10 -6.10
N GLN A 258 -17.88 1.50 -4.90
CA GLN A 258 -17.53 0.87 -3.63
C GLN A 258 -16.05 0.98 -3.20
N LYS A 259 -15.15 1.59 -3.99
CA LYS A 259 -13.74 1.82 -3.64
C LYS A 259 -13.51 3.14 -2.90
N ILE A 260 -14.49 4.04 -2.94
CA ILE A 260 -14.43 5.36 -2.29
C ILE A 260 -14.64 5.16 -0.80
N LYS A 261 -13.55 5.09 -0.07
CA LYS A 261 -13.51 4.92 1.39
C LYS A 261 -12.48 5.87 1.99
N VAL A 262 -12.49 5.96 3.31
CA VAL A 262 -11.45 6.65 4.07
C VAL A 262 -10.10 5.95 3.93
N ASN A 263 -9.05 6.64 4.28
CA ASN A 263 -7.69 6.10 4.34
C ASN A 263 -7.09 5.73 2.96
N ARG A 264 -7.52 6.41 1.88
CA ARG A 264 -6.92 6.27 0.57
C ARG A 264 -5.66 7.12 0.50
N LYS A 265 -4.58 6.55 -0.03
CA LYS A 265 -3.32 7.27 -0.21
C LYS A 265 -3.46 8.29 -1.33
N ILE A 266 -3.13 9.53 -1.02
CA ILE A 266 -3.16 10.67 -1.93
C ILE A 266 -1.75 11.21 -2.03
N ARG A 267 -1.25 11.36 -3.25
CA ARG A 267 -0.06 12.16 -3.54
C ARG A 267 -0.49 13.36 -4.37
N ALA A 268 0.05 14.52 -4.08
CA ALA A 268 -0.28 15.74 -4.79
C ALA A 268 0.99 16.46 -5.21
N TRP A 269 0.91 17.12 -6.37
CA TRP A 269 2.00 17.90 -6.94
C TRP A 269 1.45 19.21 -7.49
N ILE A 270 2.30 20.24 -7.42
CA ILE A 270 2.14 21.46 -8.20
C ILE A 270 3.22 21.47 -9.28
N GLY A 271 2.86 21.75 -10.51
CA GLY A 271 3.76 21.85 -11.65
C GLY A 271 3.86 23.26 -12.19
N LEU A 272 4.95 23.53 -12.87
CA LEU A 272 5.14 24.73 -13.67
C LEU A 272 5.55 24.31 -15.08
N GLU A 273 4.80 24.77 -16.08
CA GLU A 273 5.17 24.59 -17.48
C GLU A 273 6.36 25.49 -17.81
N LEU A 274 7.45 24.86 -18.22
CA LEU A 274 8.70 25.53 -18.57
C LEU A 274 8.65 26.05 -20.00
N PRO A 275 9.52 27.02 -20.37
CA PRO A 275 9.64 27.50 -21.74
C PRO A 275 9.92 26.40 -22.78
N SER A 276 10.54 25.31 -22.35
CA SER A 276 10.75 24.10 -23.14
C SER A 276 9.47 23.32 -23.46
N GLY A 277 8.32 23.67 -22.84
CA GLY A 277 7.05 22.95 -22.94
C GLY A 277 6.96 21.74 -21.99
N ILE A 278 7.99 21.47 -21.21
CA ILE A 278 7.98 20.42 -20.20
C ILE A 278 7.35 20.95 -18.91
N VAL A 279 6.56 20.14 -18.22
CA VAL A 279 6.05 20.47 -16.89
C VAL A 279 6.97 19.85 -15.82
N GLU A 280 7.56 20.71 -15.00
CA GLU A 280 8.31 20.26 -13.84
C GLU A 280 7.42 20.28 -12.60
N TYR A 281 7.25 19.09 -11.97
CA TYR A 281 6.37 18.89 -10.83
C TYR A 281 7.13 18.90 -9.51
N LEU A 282 6.58 19.60 -8.53
CA LEU A 282 7.05 19.61 -7.14
C LEU A 282 6.05 18.87 -6.26
N PRO A 283 6.51 17.91 -5.44
CA PRO A 283 5.61 17.19 -4.55
C PRO A 283 5.12 18.10 -3.42
N LEU A 284 3.82 18.08 -3.18
CA LEU A 284 3.17 18.73 -2.04
C LEU A 284 3.13 17.83 -0.81
N GLY A 285 3.23 16.51 -1.00
CA GLY A 285 3.25 15.54 0.08
C GLY A 285 2.47 14.26 -0.23
N THR A 286 2.42 13.41 0.78
CA THR A 286 1.63 12.18 0.77
C THR A 286 0.67 12.22 1.95
N PHE A 287 -0.61 12.02 1.66
CA PHE A 287 -1.71 12.16 2.61
C PHE A 287 -2.60 10.93 2.55
N TRP A 288 -3.45 10.76 3.56
CA TRP A 288 -4.47 9.72 3.63
C TRP A 288 -5.83 10.37 3.76
N SER A 289 -6.75 10.00 2.86
CA SER A 289 -8.07 10.61 2.80
C SER A 289 -8.89 10.35 4.05
N GLY A 290 -9.62 11.37 4.50
CA GLY A 290 -10.76 11.25 5.37
C GLY A 290 -12.02 10.82 4.60
N ASP A 291 -13.17 11.30 5.06
CA ASP A 291 -14.45 11.06 4.39
C ASP A 291 -14.53 11.76 3.04
N TRP A 292 -15.18 11.10 2.10
CA TRP A 292 -15.48 11.65 0.79
C TRP A 292 -16.87 12.29 0.79
N SER A 293 -16.95 13.51 0.31
CA SER A 293 -18.20 14.22 0.09
C SER A 293 -18.50 14.29 -1.41
N VAL A 294 -19.64 13.76 -1.82
CA VAL A 294 -20.12 13.78 -3.20
C VAL A 294 -21.57 14.31 -3.18
N PRO A 295 -21.76 15.65 -3.21
CA PRO A 295 -23.10 16.23 -3.13
C PRO A 295 -23.94 15.86 -4.36
N GLU A 296 -25.20 15.48 -4.15
CA GLU A 296 -26.10 15.00 -5.21
C GLU A 296 -26.40 16.05 -6.31
N GLN A 297 -26.35 17.33 -5.97
CA GLN A 297 -26.66 18.43 -6.88
C GLN A 297 -25.43 19.08 -7.51
N GLU A 298 -24.25 18.57 -7.21
CA GLU A 298 -22.99 19.14 -7.65
C GLU A 298 -22.18 18.16 -8.48
N THR A 299 -21.35 18.68 -9.37
CA THR A 299 -20.53 17.88 -10.27
C THR A 299 -19.09 17.73 -9.77
N TYR A 300 -18.91 17.57 -8.45
CA TYR A 300 -17.61 17.35 -7.85
C TYR A 300 -17.64 16.32 -6.73
N ALA A 301 -16.47 15.79 -6.44
CA ALA A 301 -16.19 15.03 -5.24
C ALA A 301 -15.08 15.73 -4.47
N SER A 302 -15.12 15.71 -3.15
CA SER A 302 -14.10 16.32 -2.31
C SER A 302 -13.74 15.44 -1.11
N THR A 303 -12.51 15.56 -0.67
CA THR A 303 -12.01 14.93 0.55
C THR A 303 -10.94 15.81 1.18
N SER A 304 -10.81 15.76 2.50
CA SER A 304 -9.63 16.21 3.22
C SER A 304 -8.75 15.01 3.53
N GLY A 305 -7.45 15.21 3.52
CA GLY A 305 -6.48 14.17 3.87
C GLY A 305 -5.41 14.74 4.80
N ARG A 306 -4.86 13.87 5.66
CA ARG A 306 -3.77 14.22 6.57
C ARG A 306 -2.55 13.36 6.32
N ASP A 307 -1.38 13.88 6.66
CA ASP A 307 -0.14 13.12 6.59
C ASP A 307 -0.06 12.05 7.71
N ARG A 308 0.94 11.19 7.67
CA ARG A 308 1.09 10.12 8.65
C ARG A 308 1.42 10.59 10.07
N LEU A 309 1.75 11.86 10.27
CA LEU A 309 1.94 12.40 11.62
C LEU A 309 0.63 12.37 12.43
N GLU A 310 -0.53 12.45 11.76
CA GLU A 310 -1.83 12.26 12.40
C GLU A 310 -1.98 10.85 12.99
N LEU A 311 -1.49 9.82 12.31
CA LEU A 311 -1.49 8.46 12.84
C LEU A 311 -0.66 8.38 14.13
N MET A 312 0.51 9.04 14.17
CA MET A 312 1.35 9.10 15.37
C MET A 312 0.68 9.83 16.53
N ARG A 313 -0.12 10.88 16.26
CA ARG A 313 -0.89 11.57 17.30
C ARG A 313 -1.91 10.66 17.98
N ASN A 314 -2.45 9.71 17.23
CA ASN A 314 -3.51 8.81 17.68
C ASN A 314 -2.98 7.46 18.19
N THR A 315 -1.68 7.18 18.04
CA THR A 315 -1.05 5.96 18.54
C THR A 315 -0.37 6.20 19.89
N THR A 316 -0.40 5.19 20.75
CA THR A 316 0.31 5.21 22.02
C THR A 316 1.55 4.34 21.89
N PHE A 317 2.72 4.89 22.22
CA PHE A 317 3.95 4.12 22.29
C PHE A 317 3.80 2.99 23.31
N SER A 318 3.91 1.74 22.85
CA SER A 318 3.55 0.56 23.63
C SER A 318 4.74 -0.15 24.26
N SER A 319 5.98 0.24 23.91
CA SER A 319 7.19 -0.40 24.42
C SER A 319 7.47 -0.05 25.88
N SER A 320 7.66 -1.05 26.72
CA SER A 320 8.14 -0.89 28.10
C SER A 320 9.69 -0.93 28.21
N GLN A 321 10.39 -1.01 27.10
CA GLN A 321 11.85 -1.10 27.04
C GLN A 321 12.49 0.24 27.45
N VAL A 322 13.49 0.17 28.32
CA VAL A 322 14.31 1.35 28.68
C VAL A 322 15.47 1.47 27.69
N TYR A 323 15.45 2.56 26.92
CA TYR A 323 16.50 2.86 25.95
C TYR A 323 17.59 3.71 26.61
N GLN A 324 18.84 3.23 26.55
CA GLN A 324 20.00 3.95 27.07
C GLN A 324 21.01 4.19 25.95
N ASN A 325 21.74 5.31 26.04
CA ASN A 325 22.77 5.68 25.07
C ASN A 325 22.29 5.75 23.60
N LYS A 326 21.05 6.19 23.40
CA LYS A 326 20.47 6.43 22.08
C LYS A 326 20.51 7.92 21.73
N THR A 327 20.72 8.23 20.46
CA THR A 327 20.56 9.59 19.95
C THR A 327 19.09 9.97 19.85
N LEU A 328 18.77 11.26 19.73
CA LEU A 328 17.40 11.71 19.44
C LEU A 328 16.89 11.13 18.11
N TYR A 329 17.77 10.96 17.13
CA TYR A 329 17.43 10.34 15.86
C TYR A 329 17.02 8.87 16.03
N ASP A 330 17.80 8.09 16.79
CA ASP A 330 17.48 6.68 17.08
C ASP A 330 16.17 6.54 17.84
N LEU A 331 15.90 7.43 18.81
CA LEU A 331 14.63 7.44 19.56
C LEU A 331 13.46 7.77 18.64
N ALA A 332 13.58 8.78 17.78
CA ALA A 332 12.57 9.13 16.82
C ALA A 332 12.26 7.97 15.87
N LYS A 333 13.30 7.29 15.39
CA LYS A 333 13.17 6.11 14.53
C LYS A 333 12.42 4.98 15.23
N ILE A 334 12.74 4.67 16.48
CA ILE A 334 12.05 3.65 17.29
C ILE A 334 10.57 3.99 17.45
N VAL A 335 10.24 5.25 17.74
CA VAL A 335 8.84 5.69 17.88
C VAL A 335 8.09 5.59 16.57
N LEU A 336 8.73 5.95 15.45
CA LEU A 336 8.15 5.83 14.10
C LEU A 336 7.90 4.36 13.72
N GLU A 337 8.84 3.48 14.03
CA GLU A 337 8.72 2.03 13.78
C GLU A 337 7.63 1.37 14.64
N ASP A 338 7.42 1.85 15.86
CA ASP A 338 6.33 1.36 16.74
C ASP A 338 4.95 1.84 16.26
N ALA A 339 4.88 3.02 15.68
CA ALA A 339 3.64 3.59 15.16
C ALA A 339 3.19 3.01 13.81
N GLY A 340 4.09 2.38 13.05
CA GLY A 340 3.83 1.69 11.77
C GLY A 340 4.30 2.46 10.55
#